data_de1a6aba813142f3c998c77b13c8a3bb
#
_entry.id   de1a6aba813142f3c998c77b13c8a3bb
#
_cell.length_a   1.000
_cell.length_b   1.000
_cell.length_c   1.000
_cell.angle_alpha   90.00
_cell.angle_beta   90.00
_cell.angle_gamma   90.00
#
_symmetry.space_group_name_H-M   'P 1'
#
loop_
_entity.id
_entity.type
_entity.pdbx_description
1 polymer ?
#
loop_
_entity_poly.entity_id
_entity_poly.type
_entity_poly.pdbx_seq_one_letter_code
_entity_poly.pdbx_strand_id
1 'polypeptide(L)'
;EDHYFTTSKGNDIHLMGYPIGLYTPGGGFIYEMKDNKLTLGFLTGLCYQDPMLDLYEAFIKFKRHPFVANIIKDGKVIESGARAVSTGGYYSVPKLAVDGGLFIGGNASMQFMPGLKGIHVAMKSGMLAAEAILEALEKGSMNEDTLQVYSQLFEESWAKKELYEGRNFYQALSKTNLSKFLFLGAQYFTNGRGFVDRMTLEEDYQTLIPLKENQQVAESDLGASAYDGVLYVDKLTSVYLSKTKHREDQPSHIIVHDTDLCINECYQTYRSPCTRFCPGNVYEIEVDENTSQRKLKLNPSNCLHCKTCDIKDPYENITWTCPEGGEGPGYTML
;
A
#
# COMPACT_ATOMS: atom_id res chain seq x y z
N GLU A 1 20.80 19.97 22.25
CA GLU A 1 19.67 20.11 21.32
C GLU A 1 18.68 19.00 21.64
N ASP A 2 17.55 19.38 22.26
CA ASP A 2 16.55 18.41 22.71
C ASP A 2 15.75 17.91 21.51
N HIS A 3 16.08 16.73 21.05
CA HIS A 3 15.29 16.01 20.06
C HIS A 3 13.97 15.54 20.72
N TYR A 4 12.83 15.67 20.03
CA TYR A 4 11.51 15.25 20.55
C TYR A 4 11.54 13.84 21.17
N PHE A 5 12.28 12.92 20.55
CA PHE A 5 12.44 11.55 21.04
C PHE A 5 13.49 11.35 22.14
N THR A 6 14.35 12.32 22.41
CA THR A 6 15.29 12.21 23.56
C THR A 6 14.59 12.37 24.89
N THR A 7 13.43 13.02 24.91
CA THR A 7 12.60 13.21 26.10
C THR A 7 11.46 12.19 26.23
N SER A 8 11.10 11.46 25.14
CA SER A 8 9.99 10.51 25.10
C SER A 8 10.45 9.14 24.55
N LYS A 9 11.25 8.42 25.34
CA LYS A 9 11.79 7.12 24.94
C LYS A 9 10.70 6.16 24.44
N GLY A 10 10.79 5.77 23.15
CA GLY A 10 10.01 4.67 22.57
C GLY A 10 8.57 4.99 22.22
N ASN A 11 8.21 6.23 21.99
CA ASN A 11 6.87 6.58 21.52
C ASN A 11 6.74 6.42 20.02
N ASP A 12 5.84 5.54 19.61
CA ASP A 12 5.31 5.51 18.25
C ASP A 12 4.18 6.54 18.12
N ILE A 13 4.21 7.34 17.07
CA ILE A 13 3.20 8.35 16.79
C ILE A 13 2.38 7.88 15.59
N HIS A 14 1.07 7.75 15.79
CA HIS A 14 0.11 7.50 14.72
C HIS A 14 -0.76 8.71 14.50
N LEU A 15 -0.90 9.12 13.24
CA LEU A 15 -1.67 10.28 12.81
C LEU A 15 -2.74 9.79 11.81
N MET A 16 -3.96 10.30 11.93
CA MET A 16 -5.08 9.91 11.08
C MET A 16 -5.65 11.12 10.34
N GLY A 17 -6.06 10.93 9.11
CA GLY A 17 -6.88 11.84 8.33
C GLY A 17 -6.11 12.86 7.49
N TYR A 18 -5.18 13.61 8.03
CA TYR A 18 -4.44 14.59 7.26
C TYR A 18 -3.35 13.94 6.39
N PRO A 19 -3.18 14.32 5.10
CA PRO A 19 -3.95 15.32 4.32
C PRO A 19 -5.16 14.77 3.55
N ILE A 20 -5.46 13.45 3.65
CA ILE A 20 -6.48 12.75 2.84
C ILE A 20 -7.90 12.83 3.43
N GLY A 21 -8.05 13.46 4.58
CA GLY A 21 -9.33 13.57 5.28
C GLY A 21 -9.73 12.30 6.05
N LEU A 22 -10.85 12.38 6.78
CA LEU A 22 -11.30 11.30 7.67
C LEU A 22 -12.03 10.15 6.95
N TYR A 23 -12.47 10.37 5.72
CA TYR A 23 -13.26 9.39 5.00
C TYR A 23 -12.42 8.41 4.17
N THR A 24 -11.24 8.80 3.73
CA THR A 24 -10.26 7.88 3.15
C THR A 24 -9.50 7.17 4.28
N PRO A 25 -9.48 5.84 4.33
CA PRO A 25 -8.65 5.13 5.31
C PRO A 25 -7.19 5.46 5.10
N GLY A 26 -6.51 5.86 6.18
CA GLY A 26 -5.09 6.18 6.08
C GLY A 26 -4.63 7.19 7.11
N GLY A 27 -3.38 7.56 6.98
CA GLY A 27 -2.71 8.48 7.89
C GLY A 27 -1.21 8.25 7.90
N GLY A 28 -0.53 8.85 8.85
CA GLY A 28 0.91 8.73 8.99
C GLY A 28 1.34 8.03 10.27
N PHE A 29 2.57 7.57 10.27
CA PHE A 29 3.23 7.12 11.47
C PHE A 29 4.67 7.64 11.53
N ILE A 30 5.18 7.78 12.74
CA ILE A 30 6.55 8.18 13.02
C ILE A 30 7.04 7.32 14.16
N TYR A 31 8.18 6.65 14.01
CA TYR A 31 8.84 5.97 15.10
C TYR A 31 10.36 6.09 15.04
N GLU A 32 10.98 6.03 16.22
CA GLU A 32 12.42 6.12 16.39
C GLU A 32 13.09 4.79 16.08
N MET A 33 14.19 4.86 15.38
CA MET A 33 15.11 3.75 15.13
C MET A 33 16.45 3.99 15.83
N LYS A 34 17.28 2.96 15.91
CA LYS A 34 18.66 3.09 16.40
C LYS A 34 19.46 4.09 15.55
N ASP A 35 20.56 4.57 16.12
CA ASP A 35 21.54 5.44 15.47
C ASP A 35 20.92 6.81 15.02
N ASN A 36 20.06 7.37 15.84
CA ASN A 36 19.43 8.68 15.62
C ASN A 36 18.68 8.75 14.27
N LYS A 37 17.95 7.68 13.92
CA LYS A 37 17.15 7.59 12.72
C LYS A 37 15.66 7.60 13.07
N LEU A 38 14.86 8.14 12.16
CA LEU A 38 13.40 8.12 12.22
C LEU A 38 12.83 7.43 10.98
N THR A 39 11.83 6.61 11.18
CA THR A 39 10.98 6.13 10.09
C THR A 39 9.69 6.93 10.08
N LEU A 40 9.39 7.50 8.93
CA LEU A 40 8.12 8.13 8.64
C LEU A 40 7.42 7.34 7.54
N GLY A 41 6.16 7.01 7.76
CA GLY A 41 5.33 6.41 6.74
C GLY A 41 4.01 7.15 6.59
N PHE A 42 3.46 7.07 5.39
CA PHE A 42 2.12 7.55 5.08
C PHE A 42 1.38 6.45 4.34
N LEU A 43 0.21 6.08 4.85
CA LEU A 43 -0.61 5.03 4.30
C LEU A 43 -1.90 5.62 3.74
N THR A 44 -2.35 5.07 2.63
CA THR A 44 -3.65 5.39 2.03
C THR A 44 -4.33 4.08 1.62
N GLY A 45 -5.57 3.88 2.06
CA GLY A 45 -6.39 2.79 1.52
C GLY A 45 -6.62 3.01 0.03
N LEU A 46 -6.36 2.00 -0.79
CA LEU A 46 -6.52 2.09 -2.24
C LEU A 46 -8.01 2.20 -2.67
N CYS A 47 -8.94 2.08 -1.72
CA CYS A 47 -10.35 2.38 -1.91
C CYS A 47 -10.68 3.89 -2.01
N TYR A 48 -9.70 4.78 -2.12
CA TYR A 48 -9.94 6.20 -2.34
C TYR A 48 -10.63 6.47 -3.68
N GLN A 49 -11.42 7.55 -3.74
CA GLN A 49 -12.35 7.83 -4.84
C GLN A 49 -11.85 8.90 -5.81
N ASP A 50 -10.96 9.78 -5.38
CA ASP A 50 -10.49 10.92 -6.17
C ASP A 50 -9.34 10.50 -7.12
N PRO A 51 -9.56 10.48 -8.46
CA PRO A 51 -8.49 10.13 -9.40
C PRO A 51 -7.36 11.16 -9.45
N MET A 52 -7.58 12.34 -8.88
CA MET A 52 -6.58 13.41 -8.82
C MET A 52 -5.69 13.32 -7.57
N LEU A 53 -5.94 12.40 -6.65
CA LEU A 53 -5.11 12.21 -5.48
C LEU A 53 -3.72 11.68 -5.89
N ASP A 54 -2.69 12.50 -5.71
CA ASP A 54 -1.30 12.05 -5.81
C ASP A 54 -0.81 11.58 -4.43
N LEU A 55 -0.51 10.28 -4.35
CA LEU A 55 -0.11 9.65 -3.09
C LEU A 55 1.24 10.14 -2.58
N TYR A 56 2.17 10.43 -3.49
CA TYR A 56 3.48 10.95 -3.13
C TYR A 56 3.38 12.40 -2.61
N GLU A 57 2.59 13.24 -3.25
CA GLU A 57 2.35 14.59 -2.80
C GLU A 57 1.59 14.62 -1.46
N ALA A 58 0.66 13.70 -1.24
CA ALA A 58 0.02 13.53 0.06
C ALA A 58 1.06 13.23 1.15
N PHE A 59 2.06 12.39 0.86
CA PHE A 59 3.16 12.13 1.77
C PHE A 59 4.02 13.38 2.02
N ILE A 60 4.32 14.18 1.00
CA ILE A 60 5.05 15.44 1.16
C ILE A 60 4.24 16.45 2.00
N LYS A 61 2.93 16.57 1.75
CA LYS A 61 2.02 17.39 2.57
C LYS A 61 2.02 16.92 4.04
N PHE A 62 1.98 15.61 4.28
CA PHE A 62 2.08 15.04 5.62
C PHE A 62 3.39 15.47 6.33
N LYS A 63 4.53 15.36 5.65
CA LYS A 63 5.83 15.79 6.18
C LYS A 63 5.87 17.30 6.50
N ARG A 64 5.11 18.12 5.77
CA ARG A 64 5.01 19.57 5.96
C ARG A 64 4.04 19.98 7.06
N HIS A 65 3.25 19.07 7.60
CA HIS A 65 2.42 19.40 8.77
C HIS A 65 3.30 19.95 9.89
N PRO A 66 2.96 21.09 10.52
CA PRO A 66 3.85 21.78 11.48
C PRO A 66 4.41 20.88 12.58
N PHE A 67 3.59 19.97 13.08
CA PHE A 67 4.01 18.98 14.07
C PHE A 67 5.10 18.05 13.52
N VAL A 68 4.90 17.47 12.33
CA VAL A 68 5.85 16.54 11.69
C VAL A 68 7.11 17.28 11.28
N ALA A 69 6.96 18.44 10.62
CA ALA A 69 8.07 19.28 10.18
C ALA A 69 9.00 19.68 11.34
N ASN A 70 8.45 19.97 12.52
CA ASN A 70 9.26 20.29 13.70
C ASN A 70 10.08 19.07 14.21
N ILE A 71 9.55 17.85 14.07
CA ILE A 71 10.26 16.64 14.45
C ILE A 71 11.45 16.36 13.53
N ILE A 72 11.28 16.59 12.21
CA ILE A 72 12.26 16.19 11.19
C ILE A 72 13.19 17.31 10.73
N LYS A 73 13.02 18.55 11.21
CA LYS A 73 13.65 19.79 10.68
C LYS A 73 15.17 19.75 10.50
N ASP A 74 15.88 18.97 11.32
CA ASP A 74 17.35 18.88 11.30
C ASP A 74 17.85 17.58 10.63
N GLY A 75 16.92 16.83 10.00
CA GLY A 75 17.21 15.57 9.36
C GLY A 75 17.47 15.67 7.86
N LYS A 76 17.74 14.55 7.25
CA LYS A 76 17.76 14.33 5.81
C LYS A 76 17.17 12.96 5.47
N VAL A 77 16.60 12.83 4.28
CA VAL A 77 16.14 11.52 3.79
C VAL A 77 17.36 10.67 3.46
N ILE A 78 17.42 9.47 4.01
CA ILE A 78 18.51 8.51 3.78
C ILE A 78 18.06 7.28 2.97
N GLU A 79 16.80 6.92 3.06
CA GLU A 79 16.19 5.85 2.29
C GLU A 79 14.71 6.17 2.06
N SER A 80 14.16 5.71 0.97
CA SER A 80 12.74 5.88 0.62
C SER A 80 12.21 4.64 -0.05
N GLY A 81 10.93 4.36 0.12
CA GLY A 81 10.30 3.20 -0.49
C GLY A 81 8.78 3.27 -0.49
N ALA A 82 8.17 2.36 -1.24
CA ALA A 82 6.72 2.22 -1.27
C ALA A 82 6.31 0.76 -1.45
N ARG A 83 5.19 0.39 -0.83
CA ARG A 83 4.66 -0.96 -0.89
C ARG A 83 3.14 -0.95 -0.70
N ALA A 84 2.41 -1.73 -1.48
CA ALA A 84 1.04 -2.09 -1.16
C ALA A 84 1.04 -3.28 -0.18
N VAL A 85 0.09 -3.25 0.75
CA VAL A 85 -0.14 -4.33 1.72
C VAL A 85 -1.61 -4.69 1.74
N SER A 86 -1.91 -5.98 1.84
CA SER A 86 -3.28 -6.45 1.95
C SER A 86 -3.83 -6.15 3.35
N THR A 87 -4.95 -5.43 3.41
CA THR A 87 -5.59 -5.00 4.65
C THR A 87 -6.96 -5.61 4.88
N GLY A 88 -7.41 -6.49 3.99
CA GLY A 88 -8.75 -7.09 4.04
C GLY A 88 -9.00 -7.99 5.25
N GLY A 89 -7.96 -8.41 5.96
CA GLY A 89 -8.05 -9.23 7.17
C GLY A 89 -8.69 -10.58 6.93
N TYR A 90 -9.47 -11.05 7.89
CA TYR A 90 -10.03 -12.41 7.93
C TYR A 90 -10.69 -12.88 6.63
N TYR A 91 -11.54 -12.06 6.03
CA TYR A 91 -12.26 -12.46 4.80
C TYR A 91 -11.41 -12.43 3.53
N SER A 92 -10.19 -11.91 3.60
CA SER A 92 -9.23 -11.85 2.50
C SER A 92 -8.12 -12.90 2.64
N VAL A 93 -8.19 -13.76 3.65
CA VAL A 93 -7.26 -14.88 3.79
C VAL A 93 -7.50 -15.86 2.64
N PRO A 94 -6.50 -16.13 1.80
CA PRO A 94 -6.64 -17.04 0.67
C PRO A 94 -6.60 -18.50 1.14
N LYS A 95 -6.70 -19.43 0.19
CA LYS A 95 -6.34 -20.83 0.40
C LYS A 95 -4.89 -20.91 0.88
N LEU A 96 -4.64 -21.47 2.06
CA LEU A 96 -3.35 -21.39 2.74
C LEU A 96 -2.32 -22.41 2.27
N ALA A 97 -2.76 -23.53 1.74
CA ALA A 97 -1.89 -24.61 1.24
C ALA A 97 -2.16 -24.90 -0.23
N VAL A 98 -1.10 -25.11 -0.98
CA VAL A 98 -1.08 -25.54 -2.38
C VAL A 98 0.01 -26.58 -2.58
N ASP A 99 0.06 -27.24 -3.73
CA ASP A 99 1.14 -28.18 -4.03
C ASP A 99 2.52 -27.49 -3.91
N GLY A 100 3.35 -28.00 -3.01
CA GLY A 100 4.70 -27.48 -2.78
C GLY A 100 4.78 -26.12 -2.08
N GLY A 101 3.67 -25.55 -1.58
CA GLY A 101 3.71 -24.20 -1.03
C GLY A 101 2.68 -23.88 0.04
N LEU A 102 3.03 -22.91 0.89
CA LEU A 102 2.16 -22.35 1.94
C LEU A 102 2.15 -20.82 1.89
N PHE A 103 0.98 -20.21 2.10
CA PHE A 103 0.84 -18.78 2.29
C PHE A 103 0.83 -18.43 3.78
N ILE A 104 1.72 -17.51 4.19
CA ILE A 104 1.87 -17.11 5.58
C ILE A 104 1.88 -15.57 5.74
N GLY A 105 1.52 -15.10 6.93
CA GLY A 105 1.67 -13.71 7.34
C GLY A 105 0.96 -12.71 6.44
N GLY A 106 1.62 -11.59 6.18
CA GLY A 106 1.07 -10.48 5.38
C GLY A 106 0.69 -10.87 3.95
N ASN A 107 1.41 -11.82 3.34
CA ASN A 107 1.08 -12.33 2.00
C ASN A 107 -0.19 -13.18 1.98
N ALA A 108 -0.60 -13.69 3.14
CA ALA A 108 -1.89 -14.36 3.34
C ALA A 108 -2.95 -13.42 3.92
N SER A 109 -2.81 -12.11 3.78
CA SER A 109 -3.74 -11.10 4.34
C SER A 109 -3.93 -11.16 5.87
N MET A 110 -3.01 -11.79 6.58
CA MET A 110 -3.09 -12.03 8.03
C MET A 110 -2.71 -10.78 8.82
N GLN A 111 -3.51 -9.73 8.72
CA GLN A 111 -3.33 -8.49 9.46
C GLN A 111 -4.53 -8.20 10.36
N PHE A 112 -4.26 -7.92 11.64
CA PHE A 112 -5.27 -7.48 12.58
C PHE A 112 -5.47 -5.96 12.48
N MET A 113 -6.39 -5.55 11.63
CA MET A 113 -6.63 -4.14 11.29
C MET A 113 -7.08 -3.27 12.47
N PRO A 114 -7.90 -3.73 13.44
CA PRO A 114 -8.23 -2.90 14.60
C PRO A 114 -7.02 -2.43 15.39
N GLY A 115 -5.96 -3.23 15.44
CA GLY A 115 -4.71 -2.88 16.12
C GLY A 115 -3.62 -2.33 15.19
N LEU A 116 -3.85 -2.23 13.88
CA LEU A 116 -2.83 -1.92 12.88
C LEU A 116 -1.58 -2.81 13.01
N LYS A 117 -1.78 -4.09 13.32
CA LYS A 117 -0.71 -5.04 13.65
C LYS A 117 -0.83 -6.31 12.83
N GLY A 118 0.32 -6.82 12.39
CA GLY A 118 0.40 -8.09 11.64
C GLY A 118 1.56 -8.99 12.06
N ILE A 119 2.59 -8.43 12.72
CA ILE A 119 3.84 -9.16 13.03
C ILE A 119 3.56 -10.40 13.87
N HIS A 120 2.78 -10.30 14.94
CA HIS A 120 2.49 -11.41 15.85
C HIS A 120 1.69 -12.53 15.15
N VAL A 121 0.72 -12.17 14.30
CA VAL A 121 -0.03 -13.13 13.48
C VAL A 121 0.87 -13.79 12.44
N ALA A 122 1.74 -13.00 11.78
CA ALA A 122 2.71 -13.51 10.83
C ALA A 122 3.69 -14.51 11.48
N MET A 123 4.20 -14.20 12.67
CA MET A 123 5.06 -15.11 13.44
C MET A 123 4.32 -16.41 13.79
N LYS A 124 3.07 -16.30 14.30
CA LYS A 124 2.28 -17.50 14.64
C LYS A 124 2.02 -18.36 13.39
N SER A 125 1.64 -17.74 12.27
CA SER A 125 1.44 -18.47 11.01
C SER A 125 2.70 -19.17 10.53
N GLY A 126 3.87 -18.53 10.67
CA GLY A 126 5.17 -19.14 10.35
C GLY A 126 5.51 -20.35 11.23
N MET A 127 5.19 -20.27 12.54
CA MET A 127 5.36 -21.41 13.46
C MET A 127 4.49 -22.59 13.05
N LEU A 128 3.21 -22.34 12.76
CA LEU A 128 2.27 -23.39 12.32
C LEU A 128 2.65 -23.99 10.96
N ALA A 129 3.15 -23.16 10.05
CA ALA A 129 3.68 -23.63 8.77
C ALA A 129 4.89 -24.56 8.96
N ALA A 130 5.78 -24.25 9.88
CA ALA A 130 6.93 -25.10 10.19
C ALA A 130 6.50 -26.47 10.74
N GLU A 131 5.51 -26.49 11.65
CA GLU A 131 4.91 -27.75 12.16
C GLU A 131 4.34 -28.60 11.02
N ALA A 132 3.56 -27.99 10.13
CA ALA A 132 2.97 -28.69 8.98
C ALA A 132 4.03 -29.21 7.97
N ILE A 133 5.09 -28.43 7.73
CA ILE A 133 6.20 -28.85 6.85
C ILE A 133 6.94 -30.03 7.45
N LEU A 134 7.20 -30.04 8.76
CA LEU A 134 7.87 -31.17 9.42
C LEU A 134 7.03 -32.46 9.25
N GLU A 135 5.71 -32.38 9.48
CA GLU A 135 4.81 -33.52 9.28
C GLU A 135 4.79 -34.00 7.82
N ALA A 136 4.80 -33.05 6.87
CA ALA A 136 4.84 -33.36 5.45
C ALA A 136 6.14 -34.06 5.03
N LEU A 137 7.28 -33.64 5.60
CA LEU A 137 8.58 -34.28 5.40
C LEU A 137 8.59 -35.73 5.92
N GLU A 138 8.02 -35.98 7.11
CA GLU A 138 7.88 -37.33 7.67
C GLU A 138 7.01 -38.24 6.77
N LYS A 139 5.98 -37.68 6.17
CA LYS A 139 5.11 -38.39 5.21
C LYS A 139 5.73 -38.55 3.82
N GLY A 140 6.85 -37.87 3.55
CA GLY A 140 7.53 -37.92 2.24
C GLY A 140 6.78 -37.26 1.09
N SER A 141 5.83 -36.34 1.39
CA SER A 141 4.99 -35.67 0.40
C SER A 141 4.78 -34.20 0.77
N MET A 142 4.90 -33.32 -0.23
CA MET A 142 4.66 -31.89 -0.12
C MET A 142 3.45 -31.45 -0.99
N ASN A 143 2.53 -32.34 -1.27
CA ASN A 143 1.31 -31.99 -1.98
C ASN A 143 0.33 -31.24 -1.07
N GLU A 144 -0.69 -30.65 -1.66
CA GLU A 144 -1.71 -29.88 -0.97
C GLU A 144 -2.38 -30.68 0.17
N ASP A 145 -2.75 -31.93 -0.08
CA ASP A 145 -3.44 -32.76 0.91
C ASP A 145 -2.61 -32.93 2.18
N THR A 146 -1.30 -33.13 2.04
CA THR A 146 -0.39 -33.26 3.19
C THR A 146 -0.17 -31.92 3.89
N LEU A 147 -0.03 -30.83 3.12
CA LEU A 147 0.18 -29.48 3.64
C LEU A 147 -1.10 -28.86 4.23
N GLN A 148 -2.28 -29.44 3.98
CA GLN A 148 -3.57 -28.99 4.53
C GLN A 148 -3.60 -28.97 6.06
N VAL A 149 -2.73 -29.71 6.72
CA VAL A 149 -2.54 -29.67 8.19
C VAL A 149 -2.27 -28.23 8.67
N TYR A 150 -1.55 -27.44 7.90
CA TYR A 150 -1.35 -26.01 8.21
C TYR A 150 -2.66 -25.24 8.35
N SER A 151 -3.60 -25.45 7.42
CA SER A 151 -4.91 -24.79 7.47
C SER A 151 -5.70 -25.21 8.71
N GLN A 152 -5.62 -26.48 9.11
CA GLN A 152 -6.28 -26.98 10.32
C GLN A 152 -5.66 -26.36 11.58
N LEU A 153 -4.33 -26.37 11.69
CA LEU A 153 -3.61 -25.74 12.81
C LEU A 153 -3.91 -24.23 12.90
N PHE A 154 -4.04 -23.55 11.76
CA PHE A 154 -4.40 -22.15 11.74
C PHE A 154 -5.83 -21.91 12.24
N GLU A 155 -6.82 -22.70 11.79
CA GLU A 155 -8.21 -22.62 12.22
C GLU A 155 -8.38 -22.79 13.75
N GLU A 156 -7.58 -23.62 14.38
CA GLU A 156 -7.59 -23.86 15.83
C GLU A 156 -6.79 -22.82 16.62
N SER A 157 -6.03 -21.96 15.95
CA SER A 157 -5.10 -21.03 16.59
C SER A 157 -5.79 -19.79 17.15
N TRP A 158 -5.14 -19.15 18.12
CA TRP A 158 -5.52 -17.83 18.61
C TRP A 158 -5.42 -16.75 17.52
N ALA A 159 -4.50 -16.92 16.55
CA ALA A 159 -4.29 -15.97 15.47
C ALA A 159 -5.52 -15.85 14.57
N LYS A 160 -6.15 -16.99 14.21
CA LYS A 160 -7.42 -17.01 13.47
C LYS A 160 -8.55 -16.36 14.27
N LYS A 161 -8.63 -16.65 15.57
CA LYS A 161 -9.64 -16.06 16.45
C LYS A 161 -9.52 -14.53 16.50
N GLU A 162 -8.32 -14.02 16.65
CA GLU A 162 -8.06 -12.57 16.65
C GLU A 162 -8.43 -11.92 15.31
N LEU A 163 -8.03 -12.53 14.19
CA LEU A 163 -8.45 -12.04 12.86
C LEU A 163 -9.98 -12.04 12.71
N TYR A 164 -10.65 -13.06 13.20
CA TYR A 164 -12.11 -13.16 13.16
C TYR A 164 -12.79 -12.08 14.00
N GLU A 165 -12.24 -11.71 15.13
CA GLU A 165 -12.75 -10.59 15.96
C GLU A 165 -12.59 -9.23 15.25
N GLY A 166 -11.62 -9.09 14.32
CA GLY A 166 -11.43 -7.91 13.48
C GLY A 166 -12.06 -7.96 12.09
N ARG A 167 -12.85 -8.98 11.76
CA ARG A 167 -13.23 -9.38 10.39
C ARG A 167 -13.91 -8.32 9.53
N ASN A 168 -14.66 -7.40 10.13
CA ASN A 168 -15.39 -6.34 9.42
C ASN A 168 -14.79 -4.95 9.63
N PHE A 169 -13.68 -4.84 10.32
CA PHE A 169 -13.14 -3.53 10.72
C PHE A 169 -12.73 -2.68 9.52
N TYR A 170 -11.97 -3.27 8.58
CA TYR A 170 -11.53 -2.54 7.39
C TYR A 170 -12.72 -2.17 6.50
N GLN A 171 -13.70 -3.04 6.37
CA GLN A 171 -14.93 -2.79 5.63
C GLN A 171 -15.74 -1.62 6.21
N ALA A 172 -15.78 -1.51 7.54
CA ALA A 172 -16.39 -0.36 8.20
C ALA A 172 -15.54 0.91 8.02
N LEU A 173 -14.21 0.79 8.10
CA LEU A 173 -13.27 1.88 7.92
C LEU A 173 -13.29 2.46 6.49
N SER A 174 -13.57 1.64 5.48
CA SER A 174 -13.60 2.05 4.07
C SER A 174 -14.88 2.80 3.67
N LYS A 175 -15.88 2.92 4.55
CA LYS A 175 -17.07 3.72 4.25
C LYS A 175 -16.73 5.21 4.13
N THR A 176 -17.30 5.87 3.12
CA THR A 176 -16.98 7.25 2.73
C THR A 176 -17.94 8.29 3.32
N ASN A 177 -18.73 7.92 4.32
CA ASN A 177 -19.73 8.81 4.95
C ASN A 177 -19.73 8.66 6.47
N LEU A 178 -20.57 9.49 7.15
CA LEU A 178 -20.67 9.49 8.62
C LEU A 178 -21.07 8.14 9.22
N SER A 179 -21.73 7.26 8.46
CA SER A 179 -22.07 5.92 8.94
C SER A 179 -20.83 5.08 9.32
N LYS A 180 -19.64 5.44 8.81
CA LYS A 180 -18.36 4.85 9.20
C LYS A 180 -18.22 4.74 10.72
N PHE A 181 -18.46 5.82 11.44
CA PHE A 181 -18.27 5.86 12.90
C PHE A 181 -19.27 4.96 13.64
N LEU A 182 -20.51 4.88 13.13
CA LEU A 182 -21.52 3.98 13.67
C LEU A 182 -21.12 2.50 13.47
N PHE A 183 -20.67 2.16 12.26
CA PHE A 183 -20.22 0.80 11.96
C PHE A 183 -18.94 0.42 12.74
N LEU A 184 -17.97 1.33 12.86
CA LEU A 184 -16.78 1.10 13.68
C LEU A 184 -17.12 0.91 15.16
N GLY A 185 -18.02 1.73 15.71
CA GLY A 185 -18.51 1.56 17.08
C GLY A 185 -19.20 0.22 17.28
N ALA A 186 -20.07 -0.18 16.34
CA ALA A 186 -20.71 -1.50 16.38
C ALA A 186 -19.70 -2.65 16.35
N GLN A 187 -18.63 -2.54 15.55
CA GLN A 187 -17.53 -3.54 15.53
C GLN A 187 -16.88 -3.67 16.90
N TYR A 188 -16.57 -2.54 17.52
CA TYR A 188 -15.92 -2.51 18.83
C TYR A 188 -16.75 -3.20 19.92
N PHE A 189 -18.06 -2.86 20.02
CA PHE A 189 -18.94 -3.41 21.07
C PHE A 189 -19.38 -4.84 20.83
N THR A 190 -19.22 -5.39 19.64
CA THR A 190 -19.70 -6.73 19.26
C THR A 190 -18.61 -7.69 18.85
N ASN A 191 -17.33 -7.40 19.18
CA ASN A 191 -16.17 -8.21 18.80
C ASN A 191 -16.14 -8.54 17.30
N GLY A 192 -16.25 -7.50 16.47
CA GLY A 192 -16.11 -7.59 15.03
C GLY A 192 -17.36 -8.03 14.26
N ARG A 193 -18.47 -8.37 14.93
CA ARG A 193 -19.71 -8.73 14.25
C ARG A 193 -20.37 -7.52 13.58
N GLY A 194 -20.51 -6.41 14.34
CA GLY A 194 -21.26 -5.24 13.90
C GLY A 194 -22.74 -5.52 13.70
N PHE A 195 -23.35 -4.83 12.70
CA PHE A 195 -24.75 -5.00 12.34
C PHE A 195 -25.00 -6.18 11.39
N VAL A 196 -23.95 -6.63 10.68
CA VAL A 196 -23.99 -7.75 9.75
C VAL A 196 -22.77 -8.64 9.96
N ASP A 197 -22.93 -9.94 9.78
CA ASP A 197 -21.84 -10.89 10.06
C ASP A 197 -20.68 -10.71 9.07
N ARG A 198 -20.97 -10.47 7.79
CA ARG A 198 -19.97 -10.20 6.75
C ARG A 198 -20.33 -8.94 5.97
N MET A 199 -19.47 -7.93 6.07
CA MET A 199 -19.51 -6.75 5.21
C MET A 199 -18.69 -7.00 3.93
N THR A 200 -19.20 -6.51 2.80
CA THR A 200 -18.49 -6.53 1.52
C THR A 200 -17.65 -5.28 1.32
N LEU A 201 -16.59 -5.40 0.53
CA LEU A 201 -15.81 -4.30 -0.03
C LEU A 201 -16.02 -4.30 -1.54
N GLU A 202 -16.01 -3.12 -2.12
CA GLU A 202 -15.74 -2.95 -3.55
C GLU A 202 -14.26 -3.20 -3.81
N GLU A 203 -13.92 -3.71 -4.98
CA GLU A 203 -12.54 -3.86 -5.38
C GLU A 203 -11.92 -2.50 -5.62
N ASP A 204 -10.65 -2.33 -5.25
CA ASP A 204 -10.00 -1.02 -5.21
C ASP A 204 -10.00 -0.31 -6.57
N TYR A 205 -9.89 -1.04 -7.68
CA TYR A 205 -9.93 -0.47 -9.03
C TYR A 205 -11.30 0.15 -9.39
N GLN A 206 -12.39 -0.34 -8.80
CA GLN A 206 -13.77 0.13 -9.08
C GLN A 206 -14.14 1.39 -8.30
N THR A 207 -13.34 1.80 -7.33
CA THR A 207 -13.72 2.88 -6.40
C THR A 207 -13.47 4.29 -6.92
N LEU A 208 -12.70 4.46 -8.00
CA LEU A 208 -12.45 5.78 -8.58
C LEU A 208 -13.70 6.37 -9.20
N ILE A 209 -14.01 7.62 -8.84
CA ILE A 209 -15.15 8.34 -9.40
C ILE A 209 -14.69 9.11 -10.64
N PRO A 210 -15.36 8.93 -11.80
CA PRO A 210 -15.06 9.71 -13.00
C PRO A 210 -15.12 11.22 -12.74
N LEU A 211 -14.21 11.97 -13.36
CA LEU A 211 -14.23 13.42 -13.31
C LEU A 211 -15.46 13.95 -14.04
N LYS A 212 -16.09 15.00 -13.50
CA LYS A 212 -17.20 15.67 -14.18
C LYS A 212 -16.69 16.35 -15.44
N GLU A 213 -17.52 16.37 -16.49
CA GLU A 213 -17.25 17.18 -17.67
C GLU A 213 -16.91 18.61 -17.27
N ASN A 214 -15.82 19.16 -17.83
CA ASN A 214 -15.30 20.50 -17.52
C ASN A 214 -14.88 20.74 -16.06
N GLN A 215 -14.66 19.69 -15.27
CA GLN A 215 -14.05 19.87 -13.95
C GLN A 215 -12.64 20.43 -14.14
N GLN A 216 -12.42 21.65 -13.67
CA GLN A 216 -11.07 22.20 -13.61
C GLN A 216 -10.26 21.35 -12.63
N VAL A 217 -9.25 20.71 -13.17
CA VAL A 217 -8.29 19.92 -12.41
C VAL A 217 -7.25 20.91 -11.91
N ALA A 218 -7.21 21.13 -10.61
CA ALA A 218 -6.12 21.89 -10.01
C ALA A 218 -4.82 21.08 -10.28
N GLU A 219 -3.86 21.72 -10.94
CA GLU A 219 -2.49 21.22 -10.90
C GLU A 219 -2.07 21.13 -9.43
N SER A 220 -1.13 20.21 -9.14
CA SER A 220 -0.61 20.04 -7.79
C SER A 220 -0.42 21.39 -7.06
N ASP A 221 -0.97 21.51 -5.85
CA ASP A 221 -0.76 22.68 -4.98
C ASP A 221 0.72 22.85 -4.57
N LEU A 222 1.55 21.86 -4.89
CA LEU A 222 2.98 21.87 -4.63
C LEU A 222 3.71 22.33 -5.91
N GLY A 223 4.04 23.63 -5.99
CA GLY A 223 4.92 24.15 -7.05
C GLY A 223 6.35 23.58 -6.94
N ALA A 224 7.18 23.82 -7.95
CA ALA A 224 8.58 23.37 -8.00
C ALA A 224 9.42 23.81 -6.77
N SER A 225 9.03 24.88 -6.09
CA SER A 225 9.63 25.35 -4.82
C SER A 225 9.27 24.50 -3.60
N ALA A 226 8.43 23.47 -3.79
CA ALA A 226 8.00 22.58 -2.72
C ALA A 226 9.07 21.56 -2.31
N TYR A 227 10.07 21.32 -3.13
CA TYR A 227 11.14 20.35 -2.87
C TYR A 227 12.44 21.06 -2.52
N ASP A 228 13.06 20.66 -1.41
CA ASP A 228 14.33 21.23 -0.94
C ASP A 228 15.55 20.33 -1.22
N GLY A 229 15.29 19.12 -1.75
CA GLY A 229 16.31 18.12 -2.04
C GLY A 229 16.90 17.44 -0.79
N VAL A 230 16.45 17.76 0.40
CA VAL A 230 16.98 17.25 1.68
C VAL A 230 15.92 16.47 2.46
N LEU A 231 14.84 17.16 2.87
CA LEU A 231 13.70 16.58 3.59
C LEU A 231 12.50 16.37 2.67
N TYR A 232 12.29 17.31 1.77
CA TYR A 232 11.20 17.30 0.81
C TYR A 232 11.80 17.01 -0.57
N VAL A 233 12.08 15.74 -0.84
CA VAL A 233 12.66 15.30 -2.11
C VAL A 233 11.55 15.06 -3.12
N ASP A 234 11.85 15.22 -4.41
CA ASP A 234 10.94 14.89 -5.49
C ASP A 234 10.81 13.36 -5.70
N LYS A 235 9.86 12.96 -6.54
CA LYS A 235 9.55 11.56 -6.80
C LYS A 235 10.75 10.77 -7.36
N LEU A 236 11.54 11.37 -8.27
CA LEU A 236 12.71 10.71 -8.87
C LEU A 236 13.87 10.59 -7.88
N THR A 237 14.11 11.62 -7.07
CA THR A 237 15.08 11.54 -5.95
C THR A 237 14.66 10.44 -4.96
N SER A 238 13.36 10.30 -4.69
CA SER A 238 12.84 9.20 -3.85
C SER A 238 13.12 7.83 -4.45
N VAL A 239 12.95 7.67 -5.77
CA VAL A 239 13.32 6.44 -6.51
C VAL A 239 14.82 6.17 -6.37
N TYR A 240 15.66 7.15 -6.57
CA TYR A 240 17.11 7.00 -6.38
C TYR A 240 17.45 6.50 -4.95
N LEU A 241 16.80 7.07 -3.94
CA LEU A 241 17.00 6.68 -2.53
C LEU A 241 16.44 5.29 -2.20
N SER A 242 15.59 4.72 -3.03
CA SER A 242 15.14 3.33 -2.90
C SER A 242 16.17 2.32 -3.34
N LYS A 243 17.23 2.77 -4.02
CA LYS A 243 18.27 1.93 -4.61
C LYS A 243 17.72 0.90 -5.61
N THR A 244 16.56 1.21 -6.24
CA THR A 244 15.99 0.30 -7.23
C THR A 244 16.91 0.15 -8.43
N LYS A 245 17.06 -1.07 -8.92
CA LYS A 245 17.88 -1.42 -10.07
C LYS A 245 17.16 -2.43 -10.93
N HIS A 246 17.12 -2.16 -12.24
CA HIS A 246 16.62 -3.08 -13.24
C HIS A 246 17.56 -3.07 -14.43
N ARG A 247 17.76 -4.20 -15.07
CA ARG A 247 18.46 -4.25 -16.37
C ARG A 247 17.56 -3.61 -17.43
N GLU A 248 18.15 -2.81 -18.30
CA GLU A 248 17.39 -2.13 -19.37
C GLU A 248 17.12 -3.07 -20.57
N ASP A 249 17.89 -4.15 -20.69
CA ASP A 249 17.81 -5.11 -21.79
C ASP A 249 16.84 -6.29 -21.52
N GLN A 250 16.03 -6.22 -20.44
CA GLN A 250 15.01 -7.21 -20.14
C GLN A 250 13.63 -6.80 -20.67
N PRO A 251 12.72 -7.74 -20.91
CA PRO A 251 11.32 -7.41 -21.18
C PRO A 251 10.70 -6.59 -20.03
N SER A 252 9.85 -5.62 -20.35
CA SER A 252 9.16 -4.84 -19.34
C SER A 252 8.29 -5.74 -18.47
N HIS A 253 8.47 -5.63 -17.15
CA HIS A 253 7.62 -6.29 -16.16
C HIS A 253 6.30 -5.53 -15.89
N ILE A 254 6.14 -4.37 -16.51
CA ILE A 254 4.90 -3.59 -16.55
C ILE A 254 4.28 -3.78 -17.92
N ILE A 255 3.15 -4.45 -17.97
CA ILE A 255 2.43 -4.72 -19.21
C ILE A 255 1.22 -3.81 -19.24
N VAL A 256 1.13 -2.95 -20.25
CA VAL A 256 -0.07 -2.16 -20.56
C VAL A 256 -0.71 -2.81 -21.79
N HIS A 257 -1.93 -3.33 -21.60
CA HIS A 257 -2.59 -4.13 -22.63
C HIS A 257 -3.10 -3.28 -23.80
N ASP A 258 -3.60 -2.08 -23.52
CA ASP A 258 -4.11 -1.14 -24.51
C ASP A 258 -3.64 0.29 -24.18
N THR A 259 -2.69 0.78 -24.95
CA THR A 259 -2.16 2.14 -24.80
C THR A 259 -3.12 3.20 -25.29
N ASP A 260 -3.97 2.89 -26.28
CA ASP A 260 -4.95 3.83 -26.83
C ASP A 260 -6.06 4.11 -25.81
N LEU A 261 -6.47 3.09 -25.06
CA LEU A 261 -7.37 3.25 -23.90
C LEU A 261 -6.78 4.25 -22.88
N CYS A 262 -5.48 4.13 -22.56
CA CYS A 262 -4.80 5.00 -21.59
C CYS A 262 -4.85 6.47 -21.97
N ILE A 263 -4.53 6.80 -23.23
CA ILE A 263 -4.37 8.19 -23.70
C ILE A 263 -5.69 8.85 -24.14
N ASN A 264 -6.70 8.06 -24.40
CA ASN A 264 -8.03 8.53 -24.82
C ASN A 264 -9.03 8.45 -23.67
N GLU A 265 -9.68 7.31 -23.47
CA GLU A 265 -10.80 7.16 -22.54
C GLU A 265 -10.37 7.35 -21.08
N CYS A 266 -9.31 6.68 -20.63
CA CYS A 266 -8.81 6.79 -19.26
C CYS A 266 -8.35 8.23 -18.97
N TYR A 267 -7.66 8.87 -19.91
CA TYR A 267 -7.28 10.27 -19.74
C TYR A 267 -8.49 11.20 -19.65
N GLN A 268 -9.51 11.01 -20.48
CA GLN A 268 -10.72 11.85 -20.43
C GLN A 268 -11.48 11.66 -19.14
N THR A 269 -11.63 10.42 -18.70
CA THR A 269 -12.44 10.03 -17.55
C THR A 269 -11.74 10.27 -16.20
N TYR A 270 -10.44 9.95 -16.11
CA TYR A 270 -9.71 9.94 -14.84
C TYR A 270 -8.38 10.72 -14.87
N ARG A 271 -8.01 11.34 -16.03
CA ARG A 271 -6.72 12.03 -16.20
C ARG A 271 -5.51 11.14 -15.96
N SER A 272 -5.55 9.88 -16.40
CA SER A 272 -4.47 8.90 -16.27
C SER A 272 -3.97 8.79 -14.81
N PRO A 273 -4.77 8.21 -13.89
CA PRO A 273 -4.47 8.19 -12.46
C PRO A 273 -3.18 7.43 -12.12
N CYS A 274 -2.70 6.58 -13.04
CA CYS A 274 -1.42 5.89 -12.92
C CYS A 274 -0.23 6.84 -12.74
N THR A 275 -0.28 8.05 -13.28
CA THR A 275 0.77 9.07 -13.08
C THR A 275 0.83 9.59 -11.63
N ARG A 276 -0.27 9.41 -10.85
CA ARG A 276 -0.42 9.91 -9.48
C ARG A 276 -0.30 8.80 -8.44
N PHE A 277 -0.93 7.66 -8.67
CA PHE A 277 -0.82 6.57 -7.69
C PHE A 277 0.55 5.86 -7.75
N CYS A 278 1.30 5.99 -8.87
CA CYS A 278 2.64 5.41 -8.95
C CYS A 278 3.65 6.24 -8.13
N PRO A 279 4.27 5.67 -7.09
CA PRO A 279 5.29 6.38 -6.30
C PRO A 279 6.64 6.48 -7.01
N GLY A 280 6.82 5.71 -8.10
CA GLY A 280 8.09 5.58 -8.82
C GLY A 280 8.18 6.40 -10.11
N ASN A 281 7.16 7.18 -10.46
CA ASN A 281 7.12 7.89 -11.75
C ASN A 281 7.36 6.98 -12.97
N VAL A 282 6.71 5.80 -12.95
CA VAL A 282 6.81 4.82 -14.05
C VAL A 282 6.00 5.27 -15.26
N TYR A 283 4.88 5.97 -15.03
CA TYR A 283 3.90 6.37 -16.03
C TYR A 283 3.98 7.88 -16.26
N GLU A 284 4.15 8.28 -17.53
CA GLU A 284 4.12 9.68 -17.94
C GLU A 284 3.23 9.82 -19.18
N ILE A 285 2.48 10.93 -19.28
CA ILE A 285 1.74 11.28 -20.48
C ILE A 285 2.51 12.40 -21.15
N GLU A 286 3.14 12.10 -22.28
CA GLU A 286 3.78 13.08 -23.14
C GLU A 286 2.75 13.62 -24.14
N VAL A 287 2.81 14.91 -24.40
CA VAL A 287 1.98 15.58 -25.41
C VAL A 287 2.92 16.10 -26.50
N ASP A 288 2.71 15.66 -27.74
CA ASP A 288 3.44 16.19 -28.87
C ASP A 288 2.98 17.64 -29.11
N GLU A 289 3.92 18.57 -29.06
CA GLU A 289 3.64 20.02 -29.16
C GLU A 289 3.06 20.43 -30.52
N ASN A 290 3.35 19.68 -31.60
CA ASN A 290 2.91 19.99 -32.93
C ASN A 290 1.55 19.39 -33.29
N THR A 291 1.29 18.18 -32.79
CA THR A 291 0.08 17.42 -33.14
C THR A 291 -0.95 17.41 -32.04
N SER A 292 -0.58 17.83 -30.80
CA SER A 292 -1.38 17.68 -29.58
C SER A 292 -1.78 16.24 -29.25
N GLN A 293 -1.13 15.27 -29.90
CA GLN A 293 -1.34 13.86 -29.61
C GLN A 293 -0.68 13.47 -28.30
N ARG A 294 -1.39 12.64 -27.53
CA ARG A 294 -0.87 12.09 -26.29
C ARG A 294 -0.19 10.76 -26.56
N LYS A 295 0.86 10.49 -25.80
CA LYS A 295 1.56 9.21 -25.80
C LYS A 295 1.84 8.79 -24.37
N LEU A 296 1.57 7.53 -24.07
CA LEU A 296 2.02 6.93 -22.79
C LEU A 296 3.50 6.59 -22.90
N LYS A 297 4.30 7.15 -21.99
CA LYS A 297 5.69 6.78 -21.79
C LYS A 297 5.80 5.94 -20.53
N LEU A 298 6.53 4.84 -20.63
CA LEU A 298 6.80 3.93 -19.50
C LEU A 298 8.28 3.97 -19.12
N ASN A 299 8.56 4.09 -17.83
CA ASN A 299 9.90 4.03 -17.25
C ASN A 299 9.99 2.84 -16.26
N PRO A 300 10.02 1.58 -16.74
CA PRO A 300 9.99 0.39 -15.87
C PRO A 300 11.15 0.33 -14.87
N SER A 301 12.31 0.91 -15.24
CA SER A 301 13.50 0.97 -14.37
C SER A 301 13.26 1.73 -13.06
N ASN A 302 12.25 2.60 -13.01
CA ASN A 302 11.87 3.34 -11.80
C ASN A 302 10.95 2.55 -10.86
N CYS A 303 10.53 1.34 -11.26
CA CYS A 303 9.52 0.59 -10.53
C CYS A 303 10.00 0.16 -9.13
N LEU A 304 9.20 0.48 -8.11
CA LEU A 304 9.44 0.12 -6.71
C LEU A 304 8.78 -1.21 -6.31
N HIS A 305 8.25 -1.96 -7.25
CA HIS A 305 7.54 -3.24 -7.03
C HIS A 305 6.37 -3.14 -6.02
N CYS A 306 5.76 -1.97 -5.90
CA CYS A 306 4.65 -1.77 -4.96
C CYS A 306 3.34 -2.38 -5.42
N LYS A 307 3.17 -2.69 -6.72
CA LYS A 307 1.98 -3.29 -7.35
C LYS A 307 0.71 -2.43 -7.29
N THR A 308 0.81 -1.18 -6.89
CA THR A 308 -0.36 -0.29 -6.83
C THR A 308 -1.06 -0.16 -8.18
N CYS A 309 -0.31 -0.19 -9.28
CA CYS A 309 -0.87 -0.10 -10.64
C CYS A 309 -1.78 -1.28 -11.00
N ASP A 310 -1.34 -2.48 -10.71
CA ASP A 310 -2.10 -3.72 -10.93
C ASP A 310 -3.39 -3.81 -10.08
N ILE A 311 -3.38 -3.12 -8.90
CA ILE A 311 -4.51 -3.14 -7.96
C ILE A 311 -5.51 -2.00 -8.26
N LYS A 312 -5.03 -0.83 -8.73
CA LYS A 312 -5.81 0.42 -8.71
C LYS A 312 -6.19 0.93 -10.10
N ASP A 313 -5.68 0.36 -11.17
CA ASP A 313 -6.03 0.80 -12.52
C ASP A 313 -7.52 0.57 -12.82
N PRO A 314 -8.32 1.63 -13.10
CA PRO A 314 -9.78 1.52 -13.21
C PRO A 314 -10.27 0.66 -14.38
N TYR A 315 -9.41 0.33 -15.31
CA TYR A 315 -9.70 -0.52 -16.46
C TYR A 315 -9.04 -1.89 -16.41
N GLU A 316 -8.31 -2.20 -15.33
CA GLU A 316 -7.48 -3.42 -15.22
C GLU A 316 -6.55 -3.60 -16.43
N ASN A 317 -6.13 -2.47 -17.02
CA ASN A 317 -5.32 -2.41 -18.24
C ASN A 317 -3.82 -2.54 -17.99
N ILE A 318 -3.42 -2.56 -16.72
CA ILE A 318 -2.02 -2.68 -16.30
C ILE A 318 -1.83 -3.97 -15.51
N THR A 319 -0.93 -4.81 -15.98
CA THR A 319 -0.50 -6.02 -15.25
C THR A 319 0.96 -5.87 -14.81
N TRP A 320 1.21 -6.09 -13.52
CA TRP A 320 2.55 -6.19 -12.98
C TRP A 320 3.00 -7.66 -12.98
N THR A 321 4.11 -7.95 -13.65
CA THR A 321 4.73 -9.28 -13.66
C THR A 321 6.05 -9.27 -12.91
N CYS A 322 6.55 -10.44 -12.49
CA CYS A 322 7.85 -10.51 -11.87
C CYS A 322 8.94 -10.17 -12.89
N PRO A 323 9.83 -9.18 -12.60
CA PRO A 323 11.01 -8.96 -13.40
C PRO A 323 12.00 -10.12 -13.27
N GLU A 324 13.08 -10.08 -14.01
CA GLU A 324 14.15 -11.06 -13.85
C GLU A 324 14.76 -11.02 -12.44
N GLY A 325 15.23 -12.16 -11.96
CA GLY A 325 15.65 -12.33 -10.57
C GLY A 325 16.81 -11.43 -10.13
N GLY A 326 16.76 -11.01 -8.86
CA GLY A 326 17.79 -10.18 -8.22
C GLY A 326 17.64 -8.68 -8.48
N GLU A 327 16.57 -8.24 -9.15
CA GLU A 327 16.31 -6.85 -9.47
C GLU A 327 15.17 -6.25 -8.66
N GLY A 328 15.10 -4.91 -8.65
CA GLY A 328 14.10 -4.14 -7.92
C GLY A 328 14.70 -3.25 -6.83
N PRO A 329 13.87 -2.83 -5.84
CA PRO A 329 14.31 -1.99 -4.73
C PRO A 329 15.41 -2.65 -3.88
N GLY A 330 16.43 -1.86 -3.53
CA GLY A 330 17.55 -2.29 -2.70
C GLY A 330 17.44 -1.81 -1.25
N TYR A 331 16.26 -1.98 -0.63
CA TYR A 331 16.01 -1.55 0.75
C TYR A 331 16.97 -2.20 1.73
N THR A 332 17.51 -1.41 2.65
CA THR A 332 18.43 -1.87 3.70
C THR A 332 17.86 -1.62 5.10
N MET A 333 16.90 -0.71 5.22
CA MET A 333 16.30 -0.29 6.50
C MET A 333 14.76 -0.26 6.47
N LEU A 334 14.15 -0.50 5.31
CA LEU A 334 12.70 -0.48 5.11
C LEU A 334 12.12 -1.89 4.97
#